data_61bcc30ab00566ca60a039b81dd30e9d
#
_entry.id   61bcc30ab00566ca60a039b81dd30e9d
#
_cell.length_a   1.000
_cell.length_b   1.000
_cell.length_c   1.000
_cell.angle_alpha   90.00
_cell.angle_beta   90.00
_cell.angle_gamma   90.00
#
_symmetry.space_group_name_H-M   'P 1'
#
loop_
_entity.id
_entity.type
_entity.pdbx_description
1 polymer ?
#
loop_
_entity_poly.entity_id
_entity_poly.type
_entity_poly.pdbx_seq_one_letter_code
_entity_poly.pdbx_strand_id
1 'polypeptide(L)'
;MRIGLISDTHIPQAASELPEEVFQVFTSVDLILHAGDIYNKSVLDDLEKLAPVLAAEGDDDYPDTIRDKRVKVKHVLQVEGKTMWLVHENPFSSYTMISQPQSWENYAMQKWSKITKPDVIVFGHEHRTHTETMDGILMINPGSPTFLNYKKGLGTLAILEITHDRVDYQIINLSEL
;
A
#
# COMPACT_ATOMS: atom_id res chain seq x y z
N MET A 1 -5.42 -7.32 -14.58
CA MET A 1 -5.10 -7.80 -13.23
C MET A 1 -5.84 -6.95 -12.21
N ARG A 2 -6.49 -7.58 -11.22
CA ARG A 2 -7.21 -6.90 -10.13
C ARG A 2 -6.44 -7.06 -8.83
N ILE A 3 -6.07 -5.95 -8.18
CA ILE A 3 -5.16 -5.92 -7.02
C ILE A 3 -5.86 -5.30 -5.84
N GLY A 4 -5.86 -6.00 -4.70
CA GLY A 4 -6.29 -5.46 -3.41
C GLY A 4 -5.18 -4.62 -2.78
N LEU A 5 -5.50 -3.40 -2.36
CA LEU A 5 -4.58 -2.50 -1.66
C LEU A 5 -5.05 -2.29 -0.23
N ILE A 6 -4.16 -2.51 0.72
CA ILE A 6 -4.41 -2.38 2.16
C ILE A 6 -3.16 -1.81 2.83
N SER A 7 -3.30 -1.09 3.92
CA SER A 7 -2.19 -0.53 4.70
C SER A 7 -2.59 -0.28 6.15
N ASP A 8 -1.61 -0.10 7.01
CA ASP A 8 -1.77 0.42 8.38
C ASP A 8 -2.82 -0.37 9.18
N THR A 9 -2.72 -1.69 9.14
CA THR A 9 -3.67 -2.58 9.83
C THR A 9 -3.48 -2.58 11.34
N HIS A 10 -2.26 -2.35 11.83
CA HIS A 10 -1.92 -2.24 13.26
C HIS A 10 -2.56 -3.33 14.14
N ILE A 11 -2.61 -4.56 13.68
CA ILE A 11 -3.17 -5.68 14.43
C ILE A 11 -2.06 -6.31 15.30
N PRO A 12 -2.27 -6.43 16.62
CA PRO A 12 -3.55 -6.40 17.35
C PRO A 12 -3.88 -5.07 18.03
N GLN A 13 -3.16 -3.97 17.78
CA GLN A 13 -3.36 -2.73 18.54
C GLN A 13 -4.62 -1.96 18.13
N ALA A 14 -4.89 -1.86 16.84
CA ALA A 14 -6.06 -1.14 16.31
C ALA A 14 -7.33 -2.00 16.35
N ALA A 15 -7.20 -3.29 16.02
CA ALA A 15 -8.26 -4.30 16.09
C ALA A 15 -7.64 -5.65 16.47
N SER A 16 -8.43 -6.58 17.01
CA SER A 16 -7.96 -7.94 17.36
C SER A 16 -7.63 -8.79 16.12
N GLU A 17 -8.33 -8.53 15.02
CA GLU A 17 -8.23 -9.25 13.74
C GLU A 17 -8.66 -8.36 12.58
N LEU A 18 -8.45 -8.81 11.34
CA LEU A 18 -8.95 -8.12 10.16
C LEU A 18 -10.48 -8.11 10.14
N PRO A 19 -11.13 -6.97 9.82
CA PRO A 19 -12.57 -6.92 9.61
C PRO A 19 -13.03 -7.89 8.52
N GLU A 20 -14.21 -8.48 8.69
CA GLU A 20 -14.80 -9.42 7.73
C GLU A 20 -15.00 -8.79 6.34
N GLU A 21 -15.27 -7.51 6.30
CA GLU A 21 -15.42 -6.71 5.09
C GLU A 21 -14.17 -6.73 4.20
N VAL A 22 -12.97 -6.83 4.79
CA VAL A 22 -11.72 -6.98 4.03
C VAL A 22 -11.76 -8.27 3.20
N PHE A 23 -12.19 -9.38 3.81
CA PHE A 23 -12.29 -10.66 3.11
C PHE A 23 -13.34 -10.63 2.01
N GLN A 24 -14.48 -9.97 2.25
CA GLN A 24 -15.55 -9.81 1.25
C GLN A 24 -15.04 -9.06 0.03
N VAL A 25 -14.37 -7.93 0.21
CA VAL A 25 -13.86 -7.09 -0.89
C VAL A 25 -12.74 -7.79 -1.65
N PHE A 26 -11.87 -8.53 -0.98
CA PHE A 26 -10.70 -9.16 -1.60
C PHE A 26 -10.98 -10.57 -2.17
N THR A 27 -12.21 -11.07 -2.10
CA THR A 27 -12.57 -12.41 -2.60
C THR A 27 -12.17 -12.67 -4.06
N SER A 28 -12.07 -11.63 -4.90
CA SER A 28 -11.82 -11.76 -6.34
C SER A 28 -10.61 -10.98 -6.83
N VAL A 29 -9.60 -10.77 -5.98
CA VAL A 29 -8.36 -10.13 -6.39
C VAL A 29 -7.30 -11.18 -6.81
N ASP A 30 -6.42 -10.79 -7.72
CA ASP A 30 -5.33 -11.64 -8.20
C ASP A 30 -4.07 -11.53 -7.34
N LEU A 31 -3.93 -10.42 -6.62
CA LEU A 31 -2.79 -10.07 -5.78
C LEU A 31 -3.26 -9.11 -4.68
N ILE A 32 -2.64 -9.19 -3.51
CA ILE A 32 -2.83 -8.23 -2.42
C ILE A 32 -1.51 -7.52 -2.15
N LEU A 33 -1.54 -6.19 -2.09
CA LEU A 33 -0.42 -5.34 -1.72
C LEU A 33 -0.72 -4.68 -0.37
N HIS A 34 0.10 -4.98 0.64
CA HIS A 34 0.03 -4.36 1.96
C HIS A 34 1.13 -3.30 2.09
N ALA A 35 0.77 -2.04 2.25
CA ALA A 35 1.74 -0.96 2.26
C ALA A 35 2.36 -0.66 3.63
N GLY A 36 2.51 -1.68 4.51
CA GLY A 36 3.24 -1.59 5.78
C GLY A 36 2.36 -1.29 7.00
N ASP A 37 2.99 -1.25 8.17
CA ASP A 37 2.33 -1.15 9.47
C ASP A 37 1.29 -2.25 9.69
N ILE A 38 1.77 -3.47 9.51
CA ILE A 38 1.03 -4.72 9.67
C ILE A 38 0.92 -5.08 11.16
N TYR A 39 2.04 -4.93 11.89
CA TYR A 39 2.42 -5.40 13.21
C TYR A 39 2.65 -6.90 13.24
N ASN A 40 1.61 -7.73 13.18
CA ASN A 40 1.72 -9.18 13.30
C ASN A 40 1.58 -9.85 11.94
N LYS A 41 2.54 -10.73 11.62
CA LYS A 41 2.54 -11.48 10.35
C LYS A 41 1.30 -12.34 10.12
N SER A 42 0.52 -12.67 11.16
CA SER A 42 -0.76 -13.41 11.00
C SER A 42 -1.73 -12.68 10.06
N VAL A 43 -1.66 -11.35 9.97
CA VAL A 43 -2.43 -10.56 9.01
C VAL A 43 -2.10 -10.98 7.57
N LEU A 44 -0.82 -11.16 7.26
CA LEU A 44 -0.40 -11.63 5.94
C LEU A 44 -0.83 -13.07 5.67
N ASP A 45 -0.81 -13.92 6.71
CA ASP A 45 -1.24 -15.31 6.60
C ASP A 45 -2.75 -15.41 6.34
N ASP A 46 -3.55 -14.50 6.92
CA ASP A 46 -4.99 -14.44 6.68
C ASP A 46 -5.31 -13.90 5.27
N LEU A 47 -4.63 -12.85 4.84
CA LEU A 47 -4.79 -12.30 3.49
C LEU A 47 -4.34 -13.29 2.40
N GLU A 48 -3.29 -14.08 2.66
CA GLU A 48 -2.77 -15.07 1.69
C GLU A 48 -3.75 -16.22 1.40
N LYS A 49 -4.76 -16.42 2.26
CA LYS A 49 -5.87 -17.36 2.00
C LYS A 49 -6.75 -16.92 0.81
N LEU A 50 -6.73 -15.64 0.46
CA LEU A 50 -7.52 -15.07 -0.63
C LEU A 50 -6.73 -14.97 -1.93
N ALA A 51 -5.51 -14.42 -1.86
CA ALA A 51 -4.62 -14.22 -3.00
C ALA A 51 -3.15 -14.11 -2.52
N PRO A 52 -2.16 -14.27 -3.40
CA PRO A 52 -0.77 -13.98 -3.07
C PRO A 52 -0.61 -12.57 -2.45
N VAL A 53 0.27 -12.44 -1.45
CA VAL A 53 0.49 -11.18 -0.72
C VAL A 53 1.94 -10.72 -0.89
N LEU A 54 2.13 -9.43 -1.15
CA LEU A 54 3.40 -8.73 -0.99
C LEU A 54 3.20 -7.55 -0.05
N ALA A 55 4.18 -7.29 0.81
CA ALA A 55 4.07 -6.23 1.79
C ALA A 55 5.30 -5.32 1.82
N ALA A 56 5.09 -4.03 2.03
CA ALA A 56 6.14 -3.12 2.45
C ALA A 56 6.39 -3.27 3.95
N GLU A 57 7.64 -3.08 4.37
CA GLU A 57 8.02 -2.93 5.78
C GLU A 57 7.51 -1.57 6.27
N GLY A 58 6.76 -1.58 7.38
CA GLY A 58 6.31 -0.37 8.07
C GLY A 58 7.14 -0.07 9.30
N ASP A 59 6.94 1.11 9.89
CA ASP A 59 7.75 1.60 11.01
C ASP A 59 7.46 0.85 12.31
N ASP A 60 6.23 0.36 12.46
CA ASP A 60 5.72 -0.31 13.65
C ASP A 60 5.66 -1.85 13.52
N ASP A 61 6.23 -2.41 12.45
CA ASP A 61 6.17 -3.85 12.21
C ASP A 61 7.01 -4.65 13.20
N TYR A 62 6.47 -5.76 13.69
CA TYR A 62 7.19 -6.64 14.61
C TYR A 62 8.37 -7.35 13.91
N PRO A 63 9.45 -7.67 14.64
CA PRO A 63 10.64 -8.28 14.05
C PRO A 63 10.39 -9.57 13.25
N ASP A 64 9.38 -10.36 13.64
CA ASP A 64 9.01 -11.58 12.92
C ASP A 64 8.26 -11.28 11.63
N THR A 65 7.52 -10.17 11.58
CA THR A 65 6.85 -9.66 10.39
C THR A 65 7.87 -9.14 9.39
N ILE A 66 8.82 -8.31 9.84
CA ILE A 66 9.90 -7.77 9.00
C ILE A 66 10.73 -8.90 8.35
N ARG A 67 10.93 -10.03 9.04
CA ARG A 67 11.68 -11.19 8.53
C ARG A 67 10.88 -12.09 7.58
N ASP A 68 9.59 -11.85 7.43
CA ASP A 68 8.76 -12.64 6.52
C ASP A 68 9.19 -12.41 5.06
N LYS A 69 9.23 -13.48 4.26
CA LYS A 69 9.66 -13.44 2.85
C LYS A 69 8.83 -12.50 1.96
N ARG A 70 7.57 -12.23 2.37
CA ARG A 70 6.63 -11.35 1.67
C ARG A 70 6.92 -9.88 1.93
N VAL A 71 7.66 -9.55 3.00
CA VAL A 71 7.94 -8.19 3.45
C VAL A 71 9.29 -7.72 2.91
N LYS A 72 9.32 -6.52 2.37
CA LYS A 72 10.55 -5.81 1.95
C LYS A 72 10.36 -4.31 2.16
N VAL A 73 11.45 -3.59 2.38
CA VAL A 73 11.43 -2.12 2.42
C VAL A 73 10.77 -1.53 1.18
N LYS A 74 10.97 -2.17 0.02
CA LYS A 74 10.37 -1.77 -1.26
C LYS A 74 10.22 -2.96 -2.19
N HIS A 75 9.06 -3.07 -2.82
CA HIS A 75 8.87 -3.91 -4.00
C HIS A 75 8.81 -3.07 -5.27
N VAL A 76 9.43 -3.56 -6.33
CA VAL A 76 9.30 -3.04 -7.70
C VAL A 76 8.69 -4.14 -8.54
N LEU A 77 7.48 -3.93 -9.00
CA LEU A 77 6.67 -4.92 -9.71
C LEU A 77 6.49 -4.52 -11.18
N GLN A 78 6.41 -5.52 -12.04
CA GLN A 78 5.97 -5.35 -13.43
C GLN A 78 4.61 -6.03 -13.60
N VAL A 79 3.57 -5.24 -13.83
CA VAL A 79 2.18 -5.71 -13.93
C VAL A 79 1.57 -5.16 -15.19
N GLU A 80 1.15 -6.04 -16.12
CA GLU A 80 0.50 -5.65 -17.39
C GLU A 80 1.30 -4.55 -18.15
N GLY A 81 2.64 -4.64 -18.12
CA GLY A 81 3.53 -3.65 -18.75
C GLY A 81 3.72 -2.34 -17.98
N LYS A 82 3.12 -2.20 -16.81
CA LYS A 82 3.29 -1.05 -15.90
C LYS A 82 4.31 -1.36 -14.81
N THR A 83 5.10 -0.37 -14.44
CA THR A 83 6.01 -0.44 -13.28
C THR A 83 5.31 0.08 -12.04
N MET A 84 5.23 -0.75 -11.00
CA MET A 84 4.63 -0.37 -9.72
C MET A 84 5.66 -0.41 -8.60
N TRP A 85 5.60 0.57 -7.70
CA TRP A 85 6.30 0.52 -6.44
C TRP A 85 5.31 0.30 -5.30
N LEU A 86 5.67 -0.60 -4.38
CA LEU A 86 5.04 -0.75 -3.09
C LEU A 86 6.06 -0.34 -2.03
N VAL A 87 5.73 0.66 -1.25
CA VAL A 87 6.55 1.24 -0.19
C VAL A 87 5.66 1.60 1.01
N HIS A 88 6.24 1.80 2.19
CA HIS A 88 5.43 2.26 3.32
C HIS A 88 5.22 3.77 3.28
N GLU A 89 6.30 4.53 3.26
CA GLU A 89 6.22 5.99 3.21
C GLU A 89 6.09 6.51 1.78
N ASN A 90 5.35 7.61 1.62
CA ASN A 90 5.33 8.36 0.37
C ASN A 90 6.73 8.91 0.05
N PRO A 91 7.37 8.48 -1.05
CA PRO A 91 8.75 8.90 -1.36
C PRO A 91 8.89 10.39 -1.68
N PHE A 92 7.78 11.09 -1.84
CA PHE A 92 7.72 12.53 -2.09
C PHE A 92 7.22 13.33 -0.88
N SER A 93 6.99 12.69 0.27
CA SER A 93 6.47 13.31 1.49
C SER A 93 7.48 14.21 2.19
N SER A 94 6.97 15.25 2.87
CA SER A 94 7.75 16.35 3.48
C SER A 94 8.41 16.05 4.81
N TYR A 95 8.22 14.88 5.38
CA TYR A 95 8.69 14.63 6.74
C TYR A 95 10.21 14.47 6.88
N THR A 96 10.94 14.25 5.80
CA THR A 96 12.35 13.86 5.89
C THR A 96 13.38 14.87 5.36
N MET A 97 12.99 16.00 4.72
CA MET A 97 13.99 16.88 4.09
C MET A 97 13.63 18.38 4.07
N ILE A 98 14.65 19.21 4.24
CA ILE A 98 14.61 20.66 4.12
C ILE A 98 14.31 21.14 2.68
N SER A 99 14.41 20.26 1.70
CA SER A 99 14.02 20.50 0.31
C SER A 99 13.51 19.21 -0.32
N GLN A 100 12.21 19.19 -0.59
CA GLN A 100 11.55 18.01 -1.14
C GLN A 100 11.64 17.93 -2.65
N PRO A 101 11.77 16.72 -3.21
CA PRO A 101 11.47 16.53 -4.61
C PRO A 101 9.95 16.65 -4.82
N GLN A 102 9.50 17.83 -5.24
CA GLN A 102 8.12 18.03 -5.68
C GLN A 102 7.89 17.53 -7.11
N SER A 103 8.83 16.78 -7.67
CA SER A 103 8.76 16.20 -9.00
C SER A 103 9.59 14.94 -9.09
N TRP A 104 9.25 14.07 -10.05
CA TRP A 104 10.04 12.90 -10.37
C TRP A 104 11.50 13.25 -10.72
N GLU A 105 11.74 14.31 -11.46
CA GLU A 105 13.08 14.71 -11.87
C GLU A 105 13.97 15.03 -10.67
N ASN A 106 13.46 15.79 -9.72
CA ASN A 106 14.18 16.11 -8.48
C ASN A 106 14.45 14.86 -7.64
N TYR A 107 13.50 13.96 -7.53
CA TYR A 107 13.67 12.69 -6.84
C TYR A 107 14.75 11.81 -7.50
N ALA A 108 14.70 11.66 -8.81
CA ALA A 108 15.67 10.88 -9.58
C ALA A 108 17.09 11.45 -9.49
N MET A 109 17.25 12.78 -9.53
CA MET A 109 18.54 13.45 -9.35
C MET A 109 19.13 13.21 -7.95
N GLN A 110 18.32 13.26 -6.89
CA GLN A 110 18.79 13.03 -5.52
C GLN A 110 19.27 11.59 -5.28
N LYS A 111 18.70 10.61 -5.98
CA LYS A 111 19.07 9.20 -5.78
C LYS A 111 20.35 8.77 -6.50
N TRP A 112 20.98 9.65 -7.30
CA TRP A 112 22.25 9.39 -7.99
C TRP A 112 22.29 8.07 -8.78
N SER A 113 21.16 7.52 -9.14
CA SER A 113 21.04 6.23 -9.82
C SER A 113 20.03 6.28 -10.95
N LYS A 114 20.25 5.44 -11.96
CA LYS A 114 19.25 5.18 -12.99
C LYS A 114 18.12 4.35 -12.39
N ILE A 115 17.13 5.02 -11.82
CA ILE A 115 15.91 4.37 -11.34
C ILE A 115 14.83 4.47 -12.41
N THR A 116 14.13 3.37 -12.63
CA THR A 116 12.98 3.36 -13.54
C THR A 116 11.84 4.12 -12.89
N LYS A 117 11.30 5.10 -13.61
CA LYS A 117 10.11 5.83 -13.21
C LYS A 117 8.94 4.85 -13.10
N PRO A 118 8.22 4.80 -11.96
CA PRO A 118 7.03 3.99 -11.86
C PRO A 118 5.84 4.64 -12.55
N ASP A 119 4.87 3.82 -12.94
CA ASP A 119 3.54 4.26 -13.37
C ASP A 119 2.62 4.42 -12.16
N VAL A 120 2.83 3.59 -11.12
CA VAL A 120 2.02 3.57 -9.89
C VAL A 120 2.93 3.45 -8.66
N ILE A 121 2.61 4.22 -7.62
CA ILE A 121 3.19 4.07 -6.27
C ILE A 121 2.05 3.80 -5.29
N VAL A 122 2.13 2.64 -4.62
CA VAL A 122 1.25 2.28 -3.50
C VAL A 122 2.00 2.52 -2.21
N PHE A 123 1.39 3.28 -1.29
CA PHE A 123 2.01 3.64 -0.01
C PHE A 123 0.97 3.71 1.12
N GLY A 124 1.40 3.84 2.37
CA GLY A 124 0.60 3.89 3.59
C GLY A 124 1.03 5.02 4.53
N HIS A 125 1.26 4.68 5.80
CA HIS A 125 1.83 5.52 6.86
C HIS A 125 0.95 6.68 7.37
N GLU A 126 0.18 7.31 6.50
CA GLU A 126 -0.60 8.50 6.87
C GLU A 126 -1.97 8.17 7.48
N HIS A 127 -2.36 6.90 7.52
CA HIS A 127 -3.66 6.40 7.99
C HIS A 127 -4.87 7.11 7.36
N ARG A 128 -4.73 7.59 6.14
CA ARG A 128 -5.78 8.28 5.40
C ARG A 128 -5.70 7.96 3.92
N THR A 129 -6.82 8.03 3.25
CA THR A 129 -6.83 7.87 1.80
C THR A 129 -6.15 9.05 1.11
N HIS A 130 -5.33 8.73 0.12
CA HIS A 130 -4.73 9.74 -0.74
C HIS A 130 -4.63 9.19 -2.16
N THR A 131 -5.06 9.97 -3.13
CA THR A 131 -4.88 9.66 -4.56
C THR A 131 -4.49 10.93 -5.30
N GLU A 132 -3.38 10.88 -6.00
CA GLU A 132 -2.86 11.99 -6.77
C GLU A 132 -2.13 11.46 -8.01
N THR A 133 -2.14 12.22 -9.09
CA THR A 133 -1.26 11.96 -10.24
C THR A 133 -0.22 13.06 -10.33
N MET A 134 1.05 12.70 -10.12
CA MET A 134 2.18 13.61 -10.17
C MET A 134 3.17 13.16 -11.26
N ASP A 135 3.47 14.01 -12.22
CA ASP A 135 4.36 13.71 -13.35
C ASP A 135 3.99 12.41 -14.10
N GLY A 136 2.70 12.09 -14.18
CA GLY A 136 2.19 10.87 -14.79
C GLY A 136 2.34 9.61 -13.92
N ILE A 137 2.70 9.74 -12.64
CA ILE A 137 2.73 8.66 -11.66
C ILE A 137 1.44 8.71 -10.86
N LEU A 138 0.65 7.64 -10.85
CA LEU A 138 -0.46 7.48 -9.93
C LEU A 138 0.07 7.15 -8.54
N MET A 139 -0.19 8.02 -7.58
CA MET A 139 0.11 7.83 -6.18
C MET A 139 -1.16 7.45 -5.44
N ILE A 140 -1.14 6.33 -4.69
CA ILE A 140 -2.34 5.82 -4.03
C ILE A 140 -2.01 5.29 -2.64
N ASN A 141 -2.71 5.84 -1.63
CA ASN A 141 -2.77 5.33 -0.27
C ASN A 141 -4.20 4.85 -0.01
N PRO A 142 -4.41 3.55 0.29
CA PRO A 142 -5.74 3.01 0.52
C PRO A 142 -6.36 3.44 1.86
N GLY A 143 -5.60 4.13 2.71
CA GLY A 143 -5.97 4.38 4.11
C GLY A 143 -5.73 3.15 4.98
N SER A 144 -6.49 3.01 6.04
CA SER A 144 -6.41 1.88 6.97
C SER A 144 -7.78 1.23 7.14
N PRO A 145 -7.89 -0.09 7.16
CA PRO A 145 -9.17 -0.77 7.40
C PRO A 145 -9.61 -0.73 8.86
N THR A 146 -8.69 -0.45 9.79
CA THR A 146 -8.88 -0.56 11.25
C THR A 146 -8.57 0.70 12.02
N PHE A 147 -7.81 1.64 11.42
CA PHE A 147 -7.25 2.81 12.12
C PHE A 147 -7.25 4.07 11.26
N LEU A 148 -8.29 4.24 10.44
CA LEU A 148 -8.42 5.38 9.54
C LEU A 148 -8.45 6.72 10.30
N ASN A 149 -7.63 7.68 9.86
CA ASN A 149 -7.46 8.97 10.51
C ASN A 149 -7.13 8.84 12.01
N TYR A 150 -6.33 7.81 12.37
CA TYR A 150 -5.95 7.51 13.77
C TYR A 150 -7.15 7.21 14.70
N LYS A 151 -8.25 6.73 14.13
CA LYS A 151 -9.45 6.31 14.87
C LYS A 151 -9.70 4.82 14.63
N LYS A 152 -9.87 4.08 15.73
CA LYS A 152 -10.21 2.65 15.69
C LYS A 152 -11.62 2.44 15.15
N GLY A 153 -11.79 1.44 14.32
CA GLY A 153 -13.05 1.05 13.71
C GLY A 153 -12.90 0.74 12.22
N LEU A 154 -14.01 0.48 11.57
CA LEU A 154 -14.03 0.23 10.12
C LEU A 154 -13.57 1.47 9.36
N GLY A 155 -12.62 1.27 8.46
CA GLY A 155 -12.05 2.34 7.67
C GLY A 155 -12.09 2.03 6.18
N THR A 156 -10.93 2.07 5.50
CA THR A 156 -10.87 1.98 4.04
C THR A 156 -9.82 1.01 3.55
N LEU A 157 -10.03 0.52 2.34
CA LEU A 157 -9.06 -0.17 1.49
C LEU A 157 -9.29 0.27 0.03
N ALA A 158 -8.51 -0.28 -0.92
CA ALA A 158 -8.72 0.02 -2.32
C ALA A 158 -8.63 -1.22 -3.20
N ILE A 159 -9.26 -1.14 -4.36
CA ILE A 159 -9.06 -2.04 -5.49
C ILE A 159 -8.39 -1.25 -6.61
N LEU A 160 -7.36 -1.85 -7.20
CA LEU A 160 -6.66 -1.34 -8.36
C LEU A 160 -6.85 -2.31 -9.52
N GLU A 161 -7.33 -1.83 -10.64
CA GLU A 161 -7.50 -2.60 -11.87
C GLU A 161 -6.49 -2.13 -12.91
N ILE A 162 -5.60 -3.05 -13.33
CA ILE A 162 -4.54 -2.76 -14.28
C ILE A 162 -4.72 -3.61 -15.52
N THR A 163 -4.72 -2.96 -16.67
CA THR A 163 -4.56 -3.55 -17.99
C THR A 163 -3.36 -2.93 -18.69
N HIS A 164 -2.99 -3.46 -19.85
CA HIS A 164 -1.92 -2.87 -20.67
C HIS A 164 -2.13 -1.37 -20.92
N ASP A 165 -3.39 -0.96 -21.14
CA ASP A 165 -3.72 0.39 -21.60
C ASP A 165 -4.23 1.32 -20.48
N ARG A 166 -4.73 0.76 -19.36
CA ARG A 166 -5.46 1.51 -18.36
C ARG A 166 -5.11 1.08 -16.95
N VAL A 167 -5.10 2.05 -16.05
CA VAL A 167 -5.02 1.88 -14.59
C VAL A 167 -6.21 2.60 -13.98
N ASP A 168 -7.10 1.84 -13.32
CA ASP A 168 -8.25 2.39 -12.58
C ASP A 168 -8.15 1.98 -11.13
N TYR A 169 -8.74 2.77 -10.26
CA TYR A 169 -8.80 2.45 -8.83
C TYR A 169 -10.15 2.83 -8.23
N GLN A 170 -10.47 2.16 -7.13
CA GLN A 170 -11.64 2.47 -6.31
C GLN A 170 -11.22 2.40 -4.84
N ILE A 171 -11.43 3.49 -4.10
CA ILE A 171 -11.36 3.48 -2.63
C ILE A 171 -12.70 2.96 -2.12
N ILE A 172 -12.66 2.02 -1.18
CA ILE A 172 -13.84 1.37 -0.59
C ILE A 172 -13.88 1.70 0.90
N ASN A 173 -14.97 2.27 1.34
CA ASN A 173 -15.26 2.50 2.74
C ASN A 173 -15.97 1.26 3.31
N LEU A 174 -15.32 0.57 4.24
CA LEU A 174 -15.82 -0.67 4.81
C LEU A 174 -17.11 -0.49 5.63
N SER A 175 -17.35 0.70 6.15
CA SER A 175 -18.59 1.00 6.89
C SER A 175 -19.83 1.16 6.02
N GLU A 176 -19.67 1.11 4.70
CA GLU A 176 -20.76 1.27 3.71
C GLU A 176 -21.14 -0.06 3.03
N LEU A 177 -20.56 -1.17 3.48
CA LEU A 177 -20.80 -2.53 2.95
C LEU A 177 -21.98 -3.26 3.61
#